data_f061b179770fcc59e5c8847fb1a29eb7
#
_entry.id   f061b179770fcc59e5c8847fb1a29eb7
#
_cell.length_a   1.000
_cell.length_b   1.000
_cell.length_c   1.000
_cell.angle_alpha   90.00
_cell.angle_beta   90.00
_cell.angle_gamma   90.00
#
_symmetry.space_group_name_H-M   'P 1'
#
loop_
_entity.id
_entity.type
_entity.pdbx_description
1 polymer ?
#
loop_
_entity_poly.entity_id
_entity_poly.type
_entity_poly.pdbx_seq_one_letter_code
_entity_poly.pdbx_strand_id
1 'polypeptide(L)'
;DANRAFAERFSRSLSQFVSYSEVHQVGVQNDVEMHRLGTMAENRKMLERFLKTGTENEVNSFMDAYFDAVGEQNLQSMMLRQYIVMDTFISVQSLGDSLNIEKEDIERELGDVREVSQYVQELGATRKYLENIVRRMIRLREQASGRRYSEIIEKARDYIGQNYMSENISLNLVAASVNISPSYFSSLFSQEVGSTFVEYLTGVRMEKAKELLMCSDKRTSDMRWDTRIPIISATYSKRHRDVRRRNSVQEEGDRI
;
A
#
# COMPACT_ATOMS: atom_id res chain seq x y z
N ASP A 1 7.21 -41.35 -30.74
CA ASP A 1 7.27 -40.60 -32.02
C ASP A 1 5.87 -40.34 -32.57
N ALA A 2 5.01 -41.38 -32.75
CA ALA A 2 3.62 -41.21 -33.19
C ALA A 2 2.76 -40.39 -32.20
N ASN A 3 2.97 -40.53 -30.89
CA ASN A 3 2.26 -39.80 -29.86
C ASN A 3 2.63 -38.29 -29.85
N ARG A 4 3.83 -37.98 -30.27
CA ARG A 4 4.29 -36.59 -30.38
C ARG A 4 3.69 -35.90 -31.60
N ALA A 5 3.65 -36.57 -32.75
CA ALA A 5 2.93 -36.08 -33.92
C ALA A 5 1.42 -35.96 -33.71
N PHE A 6 0.84 -36.82 -32.88
CA PHE A 6 -0.57 -36.76 -32.49
C PHE A 6 -0.86 -35.52 -31.60
N ALA A 7 0.02 -35.20 -30.66
CA ALA A 7 -0.13 -34.05 -29.80
C ALA A 7 -0.03 -32.73 -30.56
N GLU A 8 0.87 -32.62 -31.56
CA GLU A 8 1.00 -31.43 -32.42
C GLU A 8 -0.20 -31.21 -33.35
N ARG A 9 -0.99 -32.23 -33.62
CA ARG A 9 -2.23 -32.09 -34.40
C ARG A 9 -3.26 -31.17 -33.71
N PHE A 10 -3.23 -31.08 -32.40
CA PHE A 10 -4.12 -30.19 -31.66
C PHE A 10 -3.63 -28.72 -31.58
N SER A 11 -2.36 -28.48 -31.90
CA SER A 11 -1.79 -27.13 -31.91
C SER A 11 -1.88 -26.42 -33.25
N ARG A 12 -2.22 -27.15 -34.32
CA ARG A 12 -2.38 -26.60 -35.67
C ARG A 12 -3.80 -26.78 -36.19
N SER A 13 -4.24 -25.90 -37.07
CA SER A 13 -5.55 -25.98 -37.72
C SER A 13 -5.81 -27.37 -38.32
N LEU A 14 -6.97 -27.92 -38.11
CA LEU A 14 -7.44 -29.30 -38.25
C LEU A 14 -7.25 -30.00 -39.60
N SER A 15 -6.50 -29.45 -40.57
CA SER A 15 -6.43 -29.97 -41.97
C SER A 15 -5.03 -30.26 -42.48
N GLN A 16 -3.95 -30.25 -41.69
CA GLN A 16 -2.61 -30.54 -42.18
C GLN A 16 -1.99 -31.78 -41.57
N PHE A 17 -1.51 -32.69 -42.41
CA PHE A 17 -0.64 -33.81 -42.02
C PHE A 17 0.74 -33.25 -41.65
N VAL A 18 1.22 -33.53 -40.44
CA VAL A 18 2.57 -33.16 -40.01
C VAL A 18 3.51 -34.31 -40.27
N SER A 19 4.57 -34.09 -41.07
CA SER A 19 5.57 -35.13 -41.38
C SER A 19 6.55 -35.28 -40.19
N TYR A 20 7.14 -36.47 -40.05
CA TYR A 20 8.15 -36.77 -39.02
C TYR A 20 9.37 -35.86 -39.06
N SER A 21 9.75 -35.40 -40.29
CA SER A 21 10.86 -34.44 -40.49
C SER A 21 10.53 -33.04 -39.95
N GLU A 22 9.26 -32.62 -40.00
CA GLU A 22 8.83 -31.34 -39.45
C GLU A 22 8.81 -31.36 -37.92
N VAL A 23 8.50 -32.51 -37.30
CA VAL A 23 8.55 -32.70 -35.84
C VAL A 23 9.99 -32.65 -35.30
N HIS A 24 10.98 -33.07 -36.09
CA HIS A 24 12.40 -33.00 -35.71
C HIS A 24 12.99 -31.57 -35.75
N GLN A 25 12.51 -30.70 -36.65
CA GLN A 25 12.87 -29.30 -36.63
C GLN A 25 12.32 -28.53 -35.44
N VAL A 26 11.15 -28.98 -34.93
CA VAL A 26 10.54 -28.44 -33.71
C VAL A 26 11.33 -28.82 -32.42
N GLY A 27 12.14 -29.89 -32.48
CA GLY A 27 13.00 -30.28 -31.34
C GLY A 27 14.10 -29.27 -31.02
N VAL A 28 14.66 -28.64 -32.03
CA VAL A 28 15.67 -27.56 -31.86
C VAL A 28 15.03 -26.25 -31.43
N GLN A 29 13.77 -26.02 -31.79
CA GLN A 29 13.00 -24.87 -31.32
C GLN A 29 12.61 -25.02 -29.85
N ASN A 30 12.37 -26.26 -29.37
CA ASN A 30 12.00 -26.50 -27.96
C ASN A 30 13.12 -26.16 -26.97
N ASP A 31 14.40 -26.36 -27.32
CA ASP A 31 15.52 -25.95 -26.46
C ASP A 31 15.67 -24.41 -26.39
N VAL A 32 15.38 -23.73 -27.49
CA VAL A 32 15.32 -22.27 -27.55
C VAL A 32 14.08 -21.76 -26.77
N GLU A 33 12.95 -22.46 -26.82
CA GLU A 33 11.73 -22.12 -26.05
C GLU A 33 11.92 -22.38 -24.56
N MET A 34 12.62 -23.46 -24.16
CA MET A 34 12.95 -23.72 -22.75
C MET A 34 13.88 -22.64 -22.17
N HIS A 35 14.85 -22.17 -22.96
CA HIS A 35 15.71 -21.06 -22.55
C HIS A 35 14.91 -19.75 -22.45
N ARG A 36 13.93 -19.54 -23.34
CA ARG A 36 12.99 -18.40 -23.28
C ARG A 36 12.09 -18.43 -22.05
N LEU A 37 11.64 -19.61 -21.62
CA LEU A 37 10.85 -19.76 -20.37
C LEU A 37 11.70 -19.45 -19.13
N GLY A 38 13.00 -19.72 -19.13
CA GLY A 38 13.92 -19.32 -18.05
C GLY A 38 14.02 -17.80 -17.90
N THR A 39 14.19 -17.08 -19.01
CA THR A 39 14.17 -15.62 -19.05
C THR A 39 12.82 -15.03 -18.64
N MET A 40 11.70 -15.70 -18.94
CA MET A 40 10.37 -15.27 -18.53
C MET A 40 10.18 -15.31 -17.00
N ALA A 41 10.78 -16.28 -16.31
CA ALA A 41 10.74 -16.33 -14.84
C ALA A 41 11.49 -15.16 -14.19
N GLU A 42 12.57 -14.68 -14.81
CA GLU A 42 13.30 -13.49 -14.36
C GLU A 42 12.48 -12.21 -14.60
N ASN A 43 11.85 -12.11 -15.75
CA ASN A 43 10.98 -10.99 -16.10
C ASN A 43 9.77 -10.91 -15.15
N ARG A 44 9.20 -12.07 -14.76
CA ARG A 44 8.16 -12.14 -13.74
C ARG A 44 8.65 -11.56 -12.41
N LYS A 45 9.82 -11.96 -11.93
CA LYS A 45 10.38 -11.42 -10.67
C LYS A 45 10.61 -9.91 -10.75
N MET A 46 11.01 -9.40 -11.90
CA MET A 46 11.18 -7.98 -12.16
C MET A 46 9.84 -7.25 -12.05
N LEU A 47 8.80 -7.77 -12.67
CA LEU A 47 7.43 -7.25 -12.58
C LEU A 47 6.89 -7.29 -11.14
N GLU A 48 6.99 -8.43 -10.46
CA GLU A 48 6.52 -8.57 -9.07
C GLU A 48 7.22 -7.59 -8.12
N ARG A 49 8.52 -7.37 -8.30
CA ARG A 49 9.26 -6.37 -7.53
C ARG A 49 8.73 -4.97 -7.81
N PHE A 50 8.56 -4.63 -9.07
CA PHE A 50 8.04 -3.32 -9.45
C PHE A 50 6.62 -3.08 -8.94
N LEU A 51 5.73 -4.06 -9.05
CA LEU A 51 4.38 -3.97 -8.49
C LEU A 51 4.39 -3.70 -6.97
N LYS A 52 5.38 -4.23 -6.24
CA LYS A 52 5.51 -4.03 -4.79
C LYS A 52 6.09 -2.66 -4.40
N THR A 53 7.03 -2.13 -5.18
CA THR A 53 7.85 -0.98 -4.77
C THR A 53 7.85 0.19 -5.74
N GLY A 54 7.44 0.00 -6.99
CA GLY A 54 7.41 1.03 -8.02
C GLY A 54 6.33 2.08 -7.79
N THR A 55 6.49 3.23 -8.42
CA THR A 55 5.54 4.35 -8.37
C THR A 55 4.83 4.51 -9.72
N GLU A 56 3.69 5.21 -9.71
CA GLU A 56 2.91 5.43 -10.94
C GLU A 56 3.70 6.18 -12.02
N ASN A 57 4.56 7.11 -11.62
CA ASN A 57 5.39 7.90 -12.54
C ASN A 57 6.46 7.06 -13.23
N GLU A 58 6.90 5.96 -12.63
CA GLU A 58 7.92 5.06 -13.16
C GLU A 58 7.37 4.00 -14.10
N VAL A 59 6.05 3.84 -14.22
CA VAL A 59 5.42 2.77 -15.01
C VAL A 59 5.90 2.76 -16.44
N ASN A 60 5.95 3.89 -17.12
CA ASN A 60 6.36 3.94 -18.53
C ASN A 60 7.81 3.47 -18.72
N SER A 61 8.73 4.01 -17.92
CA SER A 61 10.16 3.62 -17.98
C SER A 61 10.37 2.16 -17.59
N PHE A 62 9.61 1.67 -16.61
CA PHE A 62 9.62 0.26 -16.24
C PHE A 62 9.13 -0.62 -17.38
N MET A 63 8.02 -0.27 -18.03
CA MET A 63 7.47 -1.05 -19.14
C MET A 63 8.39 -1.06 -20.35
N ASP A 64 9.10 0.04 -20.65
CA ASP A 64 10.13 0.06 -21.66
C ASP A 64 11.22 -0.99 -21.34
N ALA A 65 11.79 -0.94 -20.15
CA ALA A 65 12.82 -1.89 -19.72
C ALA A 65 12.30 -3.35 -19.66
N TYR A 66 11.04 -3.55 -19.30
CA TYR A 66 10.41 -4.87 -19.27
C TYR A 66 10.26 -5.46 -20.69
N PHE A 67 9.80 -4.67 -21.65
CA PHE A 67 9.66 -5.11 -23.03
C PHE A 67 11.02 -5.34 -23.70
N ASP A 68 12.02 -4.53 -23.38
CA ASP A 68 13.40 -4.74 -23.83
C ASP A 68 13.95 -6.06 -23.28
N ALA A 69 13.72 -6.37 -22.00
CA ALA A 69 14.14 -7.62 -21.39
C ALA A 69 13.42 -8.86 -21.96
N VAL A 70 12.15 -8.74 -22.31
CA VAL A 70 11.41 -9.78 -23.03
C VAL A 70 11.98 -10.02 -24.42
N GLY A 71 12.42 -8.96 -25.08
CA GLY A 71 12.98 -8.96 -26.43
C GLY A 71 11.93 -8.82 -27.53
N GLU A 72 12.21 -7.96 -28.49
CA GLU A 72 11.28 -7.61 -29.59
C GLU A 72 10.83 -8.83 -30.40
N GLN A 73 11.76 -9.75 -30.69
CA GLN A 73 11.44 -10.98 -31.46
C GLN A 73 10.43 -11.88 -30.70
N ASN A 74 10.54 -11.95 -29.39
CA ASN A 74 9.61 -12.72 -28.57
C ASN A 74 8.22 -12.08 -28.58
N LEU A 75 8.15 -10.76 -28.58
CA LEU A 75 6.90 -10.01 -28.62
C LEU A 75 6.16 -10.11 -29.96
N GLN A 76 6.81 -10.54 -31.04
CA GLN A 76 6.11 -10.87 -32.29
C GLN A 76 5.23 -12.13 -32.16
N SER A 77 5.55 -13.04 -31.25
CA SER A 77 4.75 -14.23 -31.00
C SER A 77 3.47 -13.89 -30.24
N MET A 78 2.32 -14.15 -30.86
CA MET A 78 1.01 -13.99 -30.20
C MET A 78 0.91 -14.86 -28.94
N MET A 79 1.45 -16.08 -28.97
CA MET A 79 1.45 -17.00 -27.84
C MET A 79 2.25 -16.44 -26.66
N LEU A 80 3.39 -15.82 -26.92
CA LEU A 80 4.20 -15.19 -25.87
C LEU A 80 3.53 -13.92 -25.32
N ARG A 81 2.89 -13.11 -26.16
CA ARG A 81 2.09 -11.97 -25.68
C ARG A 81 0.95 -12.44 -24.76
N GLN A 82 0.25 -13.51 -25.16
CA GLN A 82 -0.80 -14.09 -24.33
C GLN A 82 -0.27 -14.59 -22.98
N TYR A 83 0.89 -15.28 -23.01
CA TYR A 83 1.56 -15.72 -21.77
C TYR A 83 1.91 -14.55 -20.86
N ILE A 84 2.53 -13.50 -21.38
CA ILE A 84 2.94 -12.32 -20.62
C ILE A 84 1.73 -11.64 -19.97
N VAL A 85 0.64 -11.48 -20.71
CA VAL A 85 -0.60 -10.88 -20.19
C VAL A 85 -1.19 -11.71 -19.06
N MET A 86 -1.26 -13.04 -19.24
CA MET A 86 -1.74 -13.94 -18.20
C MET A 86 -0.83 -13.95 -16.97
N ASP A 87 0.48 -13.95 -17.18
CA ASP A 87 1.46 -13.92 -16.10
C ASP A 87 1.40 -12.62 -15.29
N THR A 88 1.23 -11.50 -15.99
CA THR A 88 1.00 -10.19 -15.36
C THR A 88 -0.28 -10.18 -14.53
N PHE A 89 -1.37 -10.73 -15.07
CA PHE A 89 -2.65 -10.81 -14.37
C PHE A 89 -2.55 -11.64 -13.09
N ILE A 90 -1.90 -12.81 -13.16
CA ILE A 90 -1.66 -13.67 -11.99
C ILE A 90 -0.81 -12.94 -10.93
N SER A 91 0.24 -12.24 -11.36
CA SER A 91 1.12 -11.48 -10.46
C SER A 91 0.37 -10.35 -9.75
N VAL A 92 -0.49 -9.65 -10.46
CA VAL A 92 -1.34 -8.58 -9.92
C VAL A 92 -2.37 -9.15 -8.93
N GLN A 93 -3.03 -10.24 -9.28
CA GLN A 93 -3.99 -10.89 -8.40
C GLN A 93 -3.33 -11.40 -7.11
N SER A 94 -2.17 -12.04 -7.22
CA SER A 94 -1.39 -12.48 -6.06
C SER A 94 -0.97 -11.33 -5.14
N LEU A 95 -0.60 -10.18 -5.71
CA LEU A 95 -0.30 -8.99 -4.91
C LEU A 95 -1.57 -8.46 -4.23
N GLY A 96 -2.69 -8.39 -4.93
CA GLY A 96 -3.98 -7.98 -4.36
C GLY A 96 -4.39 -8.84 -3.17
N ASP A 97 -4.29 -10.16 -3.29
CA ASP A 97 -4.56 -11.10 -2.21
C ASP A 97 -3.62 -10.85 -1.00
N SER A 98 -2.34 -10.59 -1.25
CA SER A 98 -1.36 -10.30 -0.19
C SER A 98 -1.61 -8.99 0.56
N LEU A 99 -2.30 -8.05 -0.08
CA LEU A 99 -2.69 -6.75 0.48
C LEU A 99 -4.10 -6.74 1.06
N ASN A 100 -4.80 -7.88 1.03
CA ASN A 100 -6.21 -8.02 1.41
C ASN A 100 -7.13 -7.04 0.65
N ILE A 101 -6.86 -6.84 -0.64
CA ILE A 101 -7.73 -6.07 -1.52
C ILE A 101 -8.88 -6.99 -1.94
N GLU A 102 -10.12 -6.49 -1.84
CA GLU A 102 -11.29 -7.26 -2.24
C GLU A 102 -11.23 -7.64 -3.73
N LYS A 103 -11.62 -8.87 -4.05
CA LYS A 103 -11.58 -9.37 -5.45
C LYS A 103 -12.40 -8.51 -6.39
N GLU A 104 -13.53 -8.03 -5.92
CA GLU A 104 -14.44 -7.16 -6.66
C GLU A 104 -13.77 -5.83 -7.04
N ASP A 105 -12.90 -5.28 -6.19
CA ASP A 105 -12.13 -4.08 -6.47
C ASP A 105 -11.06 -4.37 -7.53
N ILE A 106 -10.40 -5.52 -7.44
CA ILE A 106 -9.40 -5.96 -8.42
C ILE A 106 -10.09 -6.19 -9.79
N GLU A 107 -11.18 -6.94 -9.84
CA GLU A 107 -11.91 -7.23 -11.08
C GLU A 107 -12.48 -5.96 -11.72
N ARG A 108 -12.97 -5.02 -10.93
CA ARG A 108 -13.47 -3.72 -11.42
C ARG A 108 -12.37 -2.90 -12.10
N GLU A 109 -11.17 -2.89 -11.52
CA GLU A 109 -10.07 -2.09 -12.02
C GLU A 109 -9.32 -2.76 -13.18
N LEU A 110 -9.17 -4.08 -13.16
CA LEU A 110 -8.38 -4.82 -14.14
C LEU A 110 -9.20 -5.29 -15.36
N GLY A 111 -10.51 -5.38 -15.21
CA GLY A 111 -11.38 -5.96 -16.23
C GLY A 111 -11.39 -7.49 -16.23
N ASP A 112 -12.15 -8.08 -17.13
CA ASP A 112 -12.33 -9.53 -17.23
C ASP A 112 -11.15 -10.17 -18.01
N VAL A 113 -10.51 -11.16 -17.40
CA VAL A 113 -9.47 -11.98 -18.05
C VAL A 113 -9.96 -12.59 -19.37
N ARG A 114 -11.26 -12.86 -19.50
CA ARG A 114 -11.83 -13.43 -20.71
C ARG A 114 -11.73 -12.51 -21.93
N GLU A 115 -11.58 -11.22 -21.72
CA GLU A 115 -11.42 -10.23 -22.79
C GLU A 115 -9.96 -10.05 -23.23
N VAL A 116 -9.02 -10.72 -22.58
CA VAL A 116 -7.57 -10.62 -22.88
C VAL A 116 -7.24 -10.92 -24.34
N SER A 117 -8.00 -11.81 -24.97
CA SER A 117 -7.78 -12.20 -26.37
C SER A 117 -7.80 -11.03 -27.36
N GLN A 118 -8.53 -9.96 -27.08
CA GLN A 118 -8.57 -8.75 -27.92
C GLN A 118 -7.29 -7.92 -27.81
N TYR A 119 -6.60 -7.95 -26.68
CA TYR A 119 -5.42 -7.13 -26.43
C TYR A 119 -4.11 -7.77 -26.91
N VAL A 120 -4.10 -9.08 -27.20
CA VAL A 120 -2.90 -9.80 -27.64
C VAL A 120 -2.73 -9.87 -29.14
N GLN A 121 -3.68 -9.38 -29.93
CA GLN A 121 -3.64 -9.38 -31.40
C GLN A 121 -2.49 -8.51 -31.92
N GLU A 122 -2.31 -7.33 -31.37
CA GLU A 122 -1.28 -6.38 -31.78
C GLU A 122 -0.36 -6.03 -30.61
N LEU A 123 0.94 -5.85 -30.91
CA LEU A 123 1.96 -5.52 -29.91
C LEU A 123 1.64 -4.20 -29.18
N GLY A 124 1.21 -3.18 -29.92
CA GLY A 124 0.85 -1.88 -29.33
C GLY A 124 -0.34 -1.97 -28.37
N ALA A 125 -1.35 -2.79 -28.70
CA ALA A 125 -2.49 -3.03 -27.83
C ALA A 125 -2.09 -3.79 -26.56
N THR A 126 -1.22 -4.81 -26.71
CA THR A 126 -0.67 -5.57 -25.56
C THR A 126 0.09 -4.66 -24.61
N ARG A 127 0.98 -3.82 -25.14
CA ARG A 127 1.77 -2.87 -24.35
C ARG A 127 0.87 -1.93 -23.55
N LYS A 128 -0.06 -1.25 -24.23
CA LYS A 128 -0.98 -0.32 -23.60
C LYS A 128 -1.85 -0.98 -22.53
N TYR A 129 -2.28 -2.20 -22.76
CA TYR A 129 -3.05 -2.98 -21.81
C TYR A 129 -2.23 -3.28 -20.54
N LEU A 130 -0.99 -3.78 -20.69
CA LEU A 130 -0.09 -4.08 -19.58
C LEU A 130 0.28 -2.82 -18.78
N GLU A 131 0.59 -1.71 -19.44
CA GLU A 131 0.84 -0.42 -18.78
C GLU A 131 -0.35 0.01 -17.92
N ASN A 132 -1.56 -0.14 -18.45
CA ASN A 132 -2.79 0.21 -17.72
C ASN A 132 -3.01 -0.68 -16.49
N ILE A 133 -2.83 -2.00 -16.64
CA ILE A 133 -2.98 -2.95 -15.50
C ILE A 133 -1.98 -2.63 -14.40
N VAL A 134 -0.70 -2.47 -14.76
CA VAL A 134 0.36 -2.17 -13.78
C VAL A 134 0.07 -0.85 -13.06
N ARG A 135 -0.31 0.19 -13.80
CA ARG A 135 -0.67 1.50 -13.25
C ARG A 135 -1.85 1.43 -12.29
N ARG A 136 -2.91 0.73 -12.69
CA ARG A 136 -4.10 0.55 -11.84
C ARG A 136 -3.78 -0.23 -10.58
N MET A 137 -2.95 -1.28 -10.67
CA MET A 137 -2.55 -2.05 -9.51
C MET A 137 -1.70 -1.23 -8.52
N ILE A 138 -0.80 -0.38 -9.02
CA ILE A 138 -0.03 0.54 -8.16
C ILE A 138 -0.98 1.47 -7.40
N ARG A 139 -1.98 2.06 -8.07
CA ARG A 139 -3.00 2.90 -7.42
C ARG A 139 -3.80 2.14 -6.35
N LEU A 140 -4.24 0.93 -6.67
CA LEU A 140 -4.94 0.07 -5.70
C LEU A 140 -4.08 -0.22 -4.47
N ARG A 141 -2.79 -0.54 -4.66
CA ARG A 141 -1.83 -0.75 -3.57
C ARG A 141 -1.68 0.50 -2.70
N GLU A 142 -1.56 1.67 -3.31
CA GLU A 142 -1.43 2.94 -2.57
C GLU A 142 -2.70 3.25 -1.77
N GLN A 143 -3.87 3.04 -2.37
CA GLN A 143 -5.16 3.20 -1.69
C GLN A 143 -5.33 2.21 -0.53
N ALA A 144 -4.96 0.94 -0.74
CA ALA A 144 -5.03 -0.07 0.31
C ALA A 144 -4.09 0.26 1.47
N SER A 145 -2.87 0.74 1.17
CA SER A 145 -1.93 1.22 2.18
C SER A 145 -2.48 2.42 2.95
N GLY A 146 -3.04 3.40 2.26
CA GLY A 146 -3.66 4.58 2.88
C GLY A 146 -4.83 4.19 3.79
N ARG A 147 -5.73 3.31 3.36
CA ARG A 147 -6.83 2.78 4.19
C ARG A 147 -6.31 2.11 5.46
N ARG A 148 -5.31 1.25 5.34
CA ARG A 148 -4.69 0.56 6.48
C ARG A 148 -4.06 1.54 7.48
N TYR A 149 -3.40 2.59 7.00
CA TYR A 149 -2.83 3.62 7.88
C TYR A 149 -3.91 4.40 8.61
N SER A 150 -4.97 4.81 7.92
CA SER A 150 -6.12 5.48 8.53
C SER A 150 -6.78 4.62 9.61
N GLU A 151 -7.00 3.33 9.36
CA GLU A 151 -7.57 2.40 10.35
C GLU A 151 -6.68 2.25 11.59
N ILE A 152 -5.36 2.16 11.41
CA ILE A 152 -4.40 2.09 12.51
C ILE A 152 -4.49 3.36 13.37
N ILE A 153 -4.52 4.52 12.73
CA ILE A 153 -4.60 5.81 13.43
C ILE A 153 -5.94 5.98 14.13
N GLU A 154 -7.05 5.58 13.52
CA GLU A 154 -8.37 5.62 14.15
C GLU A 154 -8.43 4.75 15.39
N LYS A 155 -8.00 3.49 15.29
CA LYS A 155 -7.90 2.58 16.47
C LYS A 155 -6.99 3.14 17.56
N ALA A 156 -5.87 3.77 17.18
CA ALA A 156 -4.98 4.42 18.14
C ALA A 156 -5.64 5.61 18.84
N ARG A 157 -6.38 6.45 18.09
CA ARG A 157 -7.16 7.56 18.66
C ARG A 157 -8.23 7.09 19.61
N ASP A 158 -8.95 6.03 19.26
CA ASP A 158 -9.96 5.41 20.12
C ASP A 158 -9.34 4.89 21.41
N TYR A 159 -8.21 4.17 21.30
CA TYR A 159 -7.49 3.69 22.48
C TYR A 159 -7.02 4.83 23.38
N ILE A 160 -6.49 5.92 22.82
CA ILE A 160 -6.09 7.12 23.57
C ILE A 160 -7.31 7.76 24.21
N GLY A 161 -8.43 7.89 23.49
CA GLY A 161 -9.68 8.46 23.99
C GLY A 161 -10.29 7.68 25.16
N GLN A 162 -10.12 6.37 25.19
CA GLN A 162 -10.58 5.50 26.29
C GLN A 162 -9.62 5.48 27.48
N ASN A 163 -8.34 5.72 27.26
CA ASN A 163 -7.29 5.54 28.28
C ASN A 163 -6.55 6.84 28.66
N TYR A 164 -6.99 8.00 28.19
CA TYR A 164 -6.27 9.28 28.41
C TYR A 164 -6.06 9.63 29.88
N MET A 165 -6.91 9.15 30.78
CA MET A 165 -6.80 9.35 32.23
C MET A 165 -5.73 8.46 32.86
N SER A 166 -5.33 7.39 32.23
CA SER A 166 -4.33 6.46 32.79
C SER A 166 -2.97 7.13 32.90
N GLU A 167 -2.31 6.99 34.05
CA GLU A 167 -0.94 7.46 34.25
C GLU A 167 0.06 6.64 33.43
N ASN A 168 -0.30 5.39 33.14
CA ASN A 168 0.58 4.46 32.44
C ASN A 168 0.47 4.55 30.90
N ILE A 169 -0.45 5.37 30.35
CA ILE A 169 -0.57 5.49 28.89
C ILE A 169 0.74 6.01 28.29
N SER A 170 1.25 5.27 27.36
CA SER A 170 2.52 5.56 26.69
C SER A 170 2.45 5.23 25.21
N LEU A 171 3.34 5.81 24.43
CA LEU A 171 3.49 5.49 23.01
C LEU A 171 3.63 3.98 22.77
N ASN A 172 4.39 3.28 23.63
CA ASN A 172 4.59 1.84 23.52
C ASN A 172 3.29 1.05 23.71
N LEU A 173 2.44 1.44 24.67
CA LEU A 173 1.17 0.77 24.90
C LEU A 173 0.18 1.00 23.75
N VAL A 174 0.13 2.22 23.21
CA VAL A 174 -0.71 2.52 22.05
C VAL A 174 -0.22 1.77 20.81
N ALA A 175 1.07 1.74 20.54
CA ALA A 175 1.65 0.99 19.44
C ALA A 175 1.34 -0.52 19.57
N ALA A 176 1.45 -1.08 20.77
CA ALA A 176 1.10 -2.48 21.04
C ALA A 176 -0.40 -2.76 20.81
N SER A 177 -1.30 -1.82 21.16
CA SER A 177 -2.75 -1.98 20.94
C SER A 177 -3.15 -2.07 19.46
N VAL A 178 -2.33 -1.51 18.58
CA VAL A 178 -2.52 -1.55 17.12
C VAL A 178 -1.55 -2.51 16.41
N ASN A 179 -0.82 -3.33 17.16
CA ASN A 179 0.09 -4.38 16.68
C ASN A 179 1.21 -3.90 15.76
N ILE A 180 1.82 -2.74 16.06
CA ILE A 180 2.98 -2.23 15.33
C ILE A 180 4.11 -1.83 16.28
N SER A 181 5.32 -1.69 15.75
CA SER A 181 6.46 -1.26 16.56
C SER A 181 6.32 0.20 17.01
N PRO A 182 6.80 0.57 18.21
CA PRO A 182 6.72 1.95 18.71
C PRO A 182 7.39 2.97 17.79
N SER A 183 8.52 2.63 17.18
CA SER A 183 9.23 3.52 16.25
C SER A 183 8.39 3.79 15.00
N TYR A 184 7.82 2.74 14.40
CA TYR A 184 6.95 2.88 13.23
C TYR A 184 5.68 3.65 13.57
N PHE A 185 5.03 3.33 14.72
CA PHE A 185 3.86 4.06 15.19
C PHE A 185 4.15 5.56 15.36
N SER A 186 5.27 5.92 15.98
CA SER A 186 5.65 7.32 16.20
C SER A 186 5.74 8.11 14.89
N SER A 187 6.39 7.54 13.87
CA SER A 187 6.53 8.18 12.57
C SER A 187 5.19 8.29 11.86
N LEU A 188 4.42 7.18 11.80
CA LEU A 188 3.11 7.13 11.16
C LEU A 188 2.13 8.10 11.83
N PHE A 189 2.06 8.10 13.17
CA PHE A 189 1.16 8.95 13.92
C PHE A 189 1.46 10.44 13.71
N SER A 190 2.74 10.81 13.73
CA SER A 190 3.14 12.20 13.49
C SER A 190 2.84 12.66 12.06
N GLN A 191 2.99 11.77 11.09
CA GLN A 191 2.69 12.04 9.68
C GLN A 191 1.18 12.23 9.44
N GLU A 192 0.36 11.33 9.96
CA GLU A 192 -1.09 11.30 9.71
C GLU A 192 -1.87 12.30 10.58
N VAL A 193 -1.40 12.55 11.81
CA VAL A 193 -2.08 13.43 12.78
C VAL A 193 -1.53 14.86 12.75
N GLY A 194 -0.32 15.06 12.20
CA GLY A 194 0.36 16.35 12.17
C GLY A 194 0.92 16.80 13.53
N SER A 195 0.94 15.92 14.55
CA SER A 195 1.47 16.19 15.87
C SER A 195 2.04 14.93 16.51
N THR A 196 2.94 15.08 17.45
CA THR A 196 3.49 13.94 18.19
C THR A 196 2.43 13.31 19.10
N PHE A 197 2.61 12.04 19.47
CA PHE A 197 1.74 11.35 20.43
C PHE A 197 1.56 12.14 21.76
N VAL A 198 2.65 12.72 22.28
CA VAL A 198 2.62 13.47 23.54
C VAL A 198 1.80 14.77 23.40
N GLU A 199 1.96 15.48 22.30
CA GLU A 199 1.17 16.68 22.01
C GLU A 199 -0.30 16.36 21.84
N TYR A 200 -0.62 15.30 21.10
CA TYR A 200 -1.99 14.83 20.91
C TYR A 200 -2.65 14.41 22.22
N LEU A 201 -1.99 13.56 23.02
CA LEU A 201 -2.50 13.13 24.34
C LEU A 201 -2.72 14.33 25.28
N THR A 202 -1.79 15.29 25.26
CA THR A 202 -1.92 16.52 26.05
C THR A 202 -3.13 17.34 25.57
N GLY A 203 -3.33 17.45 24.27
CA GLY A 203 -4.52 18.09 23.69
C GLY A 203 -5.82 17.44 24.13
N VAL A 204 -5.92 16.10 24.03
CA VAL A 204 -7.10 15.34 24.47
C VAL A 204 -7.40 15.58 25.95
N ARG A 205 -6.37 15.53 26.81
CA ARG A 205 -6.50 15.80 28.25
C ARG A 205 -6.98 17.22 28.53
N MET A 206 -6.47 18.19 27.78
CA MET A 206 -6.86 19.61 27.92
C MET A 206 -8.30 19.87 27.48
N GLU A 207 -8.73 19.25 26.38
CA GLU A 207 -10.12 19.37 25.92
C GLU A 207 -11.08 18.74 26.94
N LYS A 208 -10.76 17.55 27.44
CA LYS A 208 -11.59 16.91 28.50
C LYS A 208 -11.62 17.69 29.79
N ALA A 209 -10.51 18.34 30.16
CA ALA A 209 -10.50 19.24 31.34
C ALA A 209 -11.38 20.47 31.11
N LYS A 210 -11.39 21.07 29.93
CA LYS A 210 -12.28 22.20 29.60
C LYS A 210 -13.74 21.78 29.63
N GLU A 211 -14.10 20.62 29.07
CA GLU A 211 -15.45 20.07 29.10
C GLU A 211 -15.94 19.93 30.56
N LEU A 212 -15.13 19.32 31.43
CA LEU A 212 -15.45 19.17 32.86
C LEU A 212 -15.63 20.50 33.56
N LEU A 213 -14.83 21.50 33.24
CA LEU A 213 -14.94 22.86 33.80
C LEU A 213 -16.22 23.56 33.37
N MET A 214 -16.62 23.38 32.10
CA MET A 214 -17.84 24.00 31.55
C MET A 214 -19.14 23.32 32.07
N CYS A 215 -19.09 22.01 32.29
CA CYS A 215 -20.23 21.23 32.78
C CYS A 215 -20.41 21.27 34.28
N SER A 216 -19.45 21.80 35.04
CA SER A 216 -19.56 21.92 36.50
C SER A 216 -19.82 23.36 36.89
N ASP A 217 -20.94 23.62 37.60
CA ASP A 217 -21.25 24.90 38.28
C ASP A 217 -20.24 25.24 39.40
N LYS A 218 -19.22 24.41 39.59
CA LYS A 218 -18.19 24.59 40.59
C LYS A 218 -17.17 25.64 40.16
N ARG A 219 -16.98 26.67 40.99
CA ARG A 219 -15.86 27.59 40.80
C ARG A 219 -14.55 26.83 40.81
N THR A 220 -13.61 27.23 40.00
CA THR A 220 -12.24 26.66 39.89
C THR A 220 -11.53 26.58 41.26
N SER A 221 -11.92 27.38 42.25
CA SER A 221 -11.44 27.34 43.66
C SER A 221 -11.98 26.17 44.45
N ASP A 222 -13.15 25.62 44.10
CA ASP A 222 -13.83 24.55 44.83
C ASP A 222 -13.55 23.17 44.27
N MET A 223 -12.88 23.11 43.10
CA MET A 223 -12.33 21.89 42.56
C MET A 223 -11.12 21.49 43.41
N ARG A 224 -11.40 20.71 44.44
CA ARG A 224 -10.40 19.79 44.99
C ARG A 224 -10.01 18.88 43.87
N TRP A 225 -8.89 19.23 43.21
CA TRP A 225 -8.35 18.48 42.07
C TRP A 225 -8.30 17.03 42.51
N ASP A 226 -9.27 16.27 42.02
CA ASP A 226 -9.26 14.83 42.22
C ASP A 226 -7.90 14.34 41.78
N THR A 227 -7.12 13.80 42.71
CA THR A 227 -5.73 13.35 42.51
C THR A 227 -5.56 12.34 41.38
N ARG A 228 -6.66 12.01 40.73
CA ARG A 228 -6.70 11.13 39.54
C ARG A 228 -6.24 11.82 38.24
N ILE A 229 -5.93 13.13 38.24
CA ILE A 229 -5.39 13.80 37.04
C ILE A 229 -4.17 14.70 37.45
N PRO A 230 -3.05 14.11 37.92
CA PRO A 230 -1.89 14.87 38.39
C PRO A 230 -1.25 15.71 37.32
N ILE A 231 -1.35 15.28 36.03
CA ILE A 231 -0.67 15.87 34.88
C ILE A 231 -1.34 17.16 34.43
N ILE A 232 -2.66 17.29 34.56
CA ILE A 232 -3.38 18.52 34.21
C ILE A 232 -3.03 19.64 35.18
N SER A 233 -2.90 19.32 36.46
CA SER A 233 -2.51 20.30 37.49
C SER A 233 -1.12 20.86 37.29
N ALA A 234 -0.15 20.02 36.90
CA ALA A 234 1.22 20.45 36.65
C ALA A 234 1.35 21.32 35.37
N THR A 235 0.66 20.96 34.32
CA THR A 235 0.70 21.68 33.04
C THR A 235 -0.06 23.00 33.10
N TYR A 236 -1.21 23.03 33.77
CA TYR A 236 -2.00 24.24 34.00
C TYR A 236 -1.27 25.22 34.92
N SER A 237 -0.67 24.73 36.01
CA SER A 237 0.14 25.53 36.92
C SER A 237 1.39 26.12 36.29
N LYS A 238 2.01 25.40 35.34
CA LYS A 238 3.17 25.92 34.60
C LYS A 238 2.75 27.01 33.61
N ARG A 239 1.68 26.81 32.86
CA ARG A 239 1.20 27.81 31.88
C ARG A 239 0.61 29.06 32.53
N HIS A 240 -0.06 28.95 33.67
CA HIS A 240 -0.54 30.10 34.43
C HIS A 240 0.59 30.88 35.11
N ARG A 241 1.67 30.24 35.53
CA ARG A 241 2.88 30.92 36.02
C ARG A 241 3.59 31.67 34.92
N ASP A 242 3.67 31.09 33.71
CA ASP A 242 4.31 31.75 32.57
C ASP A 242 3.49 32.92 32.03
N VAL A 243 2.16 32.87 32.07
CA VAL A 243 1.27 33.97 31.71
C VAL A 243 1.35 35.07 32.75
N ARG A 244 1.36 34.78 34.06
CA ARG A 244 1.54 35.79 35.11
C ARG A 244 2.92 36.47 35.01
N ARG A 245 3.98 35.71 34.71
CA ARG A 245 5.31 36.32 34.49
C ARG A 245 5.35 37.26 33.29
N ARG A 246 4.66 36.92 32.19
CA ARG A 246 4.59 37.83 31.03
C ARG A 246 3.81 39.09 31.32
N ASN A 247 2.71 38.99 32.02
CA ASN A 247 1.89 40.16 32.38
C ASN A 247 2.60 41.06 33.42
N SER A 248 3.33 40.52 34.38
CA SER A 248 4.10 41.32 35.34
C SER A 248 5.30 42.04 34.70
N VAL A 249 5.93 41.44 33.70
CA VAL A 249 7.01 42.11 32.95
C VAL A 249 6.47 43.20 32.04
N GLN A 250 5.24 43.08 31.52
CA GLN A 250 4.60 44.08 30.71
C GLN A 250 4.12 45.30 31.54
N GLU A 251 3.61 45.05 32.77
CA GLU A 251 3.21 46.12 33.69
C GLU A 251 4.40 46.92 34.30
N GLU A 252 5.59 46.30 34.37
CA GLU A 252 6.82 47.01 34.75
C GLU A 252 7.41 47.82 33.59
N GLY A 253 7.19 47.39 32.33
CA GLY A 253 7.66 48.11 31.12
C GLY A 253 6.86 49.37 30.81
N ASP A 254 5.57 49.42 31.23
CA ASP A 254 4.69 50.59 30.99
C ASP A 254 4.78 51.66 32.10
N ARG A 255 5.68 51.50 33.07
CA ARG A 255 5.90 52.46 34.20
C ARG A 255 7.22 53.22 34.11
N ILE A 256 7.95 53.09 33.01
CA ILE A 256 9.14 53.91 32.69
C ILE A 256 8.83 54.80 31.48
#